data_da0be71cc18896cd228859c12655dd67
#
_entry.id   da0be71cc18896cd228859c12655dd67
#
_cell.length_a   1.000
_cell.length_b   1.000
_cell.length_c   1.000
_cell.angle_alpha   90.00
_cell.angle_beta   90.00
_cell.angle_gamma   90.00
#
_symmetry.space_group_name_H-M   'P 1'
#
loop_
_entity.id
_entity.type
_entity.pdbx_description
1 polymer ?
#
loop_
_entity_poly.entity_id
_entity_poly.type
_entity_poly.pdbx_seq_one_letter_code
_entity_poly.pdbx_strand_id
1 'polypeptide(L)'
;QVNVVSAQALDECRKMMQMAKAGKYNGYLLEGMACPGGCVGGAGTIQPIKKSAANVAMNKKNAPFPSATQSEYKQMIDFLEERPEKTPTAEAAKPEEKSE
;
A
#
# COMPACT_ATOMS: atom_id res chain seq x y z
N GLN A 1 -9.80 -15.52 -0.96
CA GLN A 1 -9.26 -14.81 0.21
C GLN A 1 -7.78 -14.55 -0.03
N VAL A 2 -7.33 -13.31 0.09
CA VAL A 2 -5.92 -12.93 -0.08
C VAL A 2 -5.24 -12.92 1.28
N ASN A 3 -4.10 -13.58 1.40
CA ASN A 3 -3.27 -13.50 2.58
C ASN A 3 -2.50 -12.19 2.58
N VAL A 4 -2.51 -11.48 3.70
CA VAL A 4 -1.82 -10.18 3.84
C VAL A 4 -0.80 -10.27 4.95
N VAL A 5 0.39 -9.71 4.73
CA VAL A 5 1.39 -9.46 5.77
C VAL A 5 1.70 -7.96 5.80
N SER A 6 1.64 -7.38 6.98
CA SER A 6 1.84 -5.95 7.20
C SER A 6 3.11 -5.69 7.99
N ALA A 7 3.81 -4.61 7.65
CA ALA A 7 4.95 -4.09 8.39
C ALA A 7 4.83 -2.58 8.58
N GLN A 8 5.21 -2.09 9.74
CA GLN A 8 5.16 -0.68 10.11
C GLN A 8 6.55 -0.22 10.53
N ALA A 9 6.93 0.97 10.12
CA ALA A 9 8.29 1.48 10.18
C ALA A 9 9.23 0.84 9.12
N LEU A 10 10.23 1.60 8.70
CA LEU A 10 11.10 1.23 7.58
C LEU A 10 11.97 0.01 7.86
N ASP A 11 12.39 -0.20 9.10
CA ASP A 11 13.18 -1.35 9.51
C ASP A 11 12.38 -2.66 9.45
N GLU A 12 11.12 -2.64 9.86
CA GLU A 12 10.21 -3.78 9.72
C GLU A 12 9.86 -4.06 8.25
N CYS A 13 9.60 -3.01 7.47
CA CYS A 13 9.38 -3.13 6.03
C CYS A 13 10.58 -3.77 5.33
N ARG A 14 11.80 -3.36 5.72
CA ARG A 14 13.03 -3.96 5.17
C ARG A 14 13.13 -5.45 5.50
N LYS A 15 12.84 -5.84 6.74
CA LYS A 15 12.84 -7.26 7.15
C LYS A 15 11.79 -8.05 6.39
N MET A 16 10.58 -7.52 6.24
CA MET A 16 9.50 -8.14 5.46
C MET A 16 9.93 -8.37 4.01
N MET A 17 10.56 -7.39 3.36
CA MET A 17 11.05 -7.51 2.00
C MET A 17 12.18 -8.53 1.86
N GLN A 18 13.07 -8.62 2.84
CA GLN A 18 14.13 -9.65 2.86
C GLN A 18 13.54 -11.06 2.96
N MET A 19 12.52 -11.24 3.80
CA MET A 19 11.81 -12.52 3.92
C MET A 19 11.02 -12.86 2.67
N ALA A 20 10.40 -11.87 2.01
CA ALA A 20 9.72 -12.05 0.74
C ALA A 20 10.70 -12.48 -0.37
N LYS A 21 11.88 -11.85 -0.43
CA LYS A 21 12.95 -12.24 -1.35
C LYS A 21 13.43 -13.69 -1.12
N ALA A 22 13.42 -14.14 0.12
CA ALA A 22 13.72 -15.53 0.48
C ALA A 22 12.57 -16.51 0.22
N GLY A 23 11.45 -16.05 -0.36
CA GLY A 23 10.31 -16.90 -0.74
C GLY A 23 9.28 -17.16 0.37
N LYS A 24 9.45 -16.56 1.57
CA LYS A 24 8.57 -16.85 2.71
C LYS A 24 7.12 -16.40 2.50
N TYR A 25 6.91 -15.33 1.72
CA TYR A 25 5.59 -14.72 1.51
C TYR A 25 5.07 -14.87 0.08
N ASN A 26 5.36 -16.03 -0.58
CA ASN A 26 4.82 -16.30 -1.90
C ASN A 26 3.28 -16.36 -1.85
N GLY A 27 2.62 -15.60 -2.73
CA GLY A 27 1.16 -15.51 -2.78
C GLY A 27 0.55 -14.58 -1.72
N TYR A 28 1.36 -13.83 -0.97
CA TYR A 28 0.89 -12.82 -0.02
C TYR A 28 0.88 -11.41 -0.64
N LEU A 29 -0.09 -10.60 -0.24
CA LEU A 29 -0.04 -9.16 -0.40
C LEU A 29 0.84 -8.58 0.71
N LEU A 30 1.86 -7.81 0.33
CA LEU A 30 2.77 -7.15 1.28
C LEU A 30 2.32 -5.71 1.49
N GLU A 31 1.96 -5.35 2.71
CA GLU A 31 1.57 -4.00 3.11
C GLU A 31 2.69 -3.38 3.94
N GLY A 32 3.34 -2.36 3.40
CA GLY A 32 4.42 -1.64 4.08
C GLY A 32 4.04 -0.19 4.35
N MET A 33 4.18 0.27 5.59
CA MET A 33 3.96 1.64 6.01
C MET A 33 5.22 2.21 6.64
N ALA A 34 5.65 3.39 6.21
CA ALA A 34 6.92 3.99 6.64
C ALA A 34 6.92 4.45 8.11
N CYS A 35 5.75 4.89 8.61
CA CYS A 35 5.63 5.45 9.96
C CYS A 35 5.38 4.36 11.00
N PRO A 36 6.01 4.44 12.20
CA PRO A 36 5.64 3.60 13.32
C PRO A 36 4.17 3.77 13.69
N GLY A 37 3.43 2.67 13.81
CA GLY A 37 1.98 2.69 14.04
C GLY A 37 1.14 2.88 12.78
N GLY A 38 1.76 2.91 11.60
CA GLY A 38 1.11 3.11 10.32
C GLY A 38 0.81 4.58 10.01
N CYS A 39 0.00 4.84 8.98
CA CYS A 39 -0.29 6.19 8.51
C CYS A 39 -0.97 7.08 9.56
N VAL A 40 -1.70 6.51 10.49
CA VAL A 40 -2.34 7.23 11.62
C VAL A 40 -1.34 7.75 12.65
N GLY A 41 -0.08 7.31 12.61
CA GLY A 41 1.03 7.77 13.41
C GLY A 41 2.03 8.62 12.63
N GLY A 42 1.69 9.03 11.41
CA GLY A 42 2.57 9.80 10.54
C GLY A 42 2.80 11.25 11.00
N ALA A 43 3.72 11.92 10.32
CA ALA A 43 4.06 13.32 10.59
C ALA A 43 2.81 14.22 10.50
N GLY A 44 2.66 15.15 11.44
CA GLY A 44 1.50 16.02 11.55
C GLY A 44 0.32 15.44 12.33
N THR A 45 0.37 14.20 12.76
CA THR A 45 -0.64 13.61 13.63
C THR A 45 -0.48 14.14 15.06
N ILE A 46 -1.53 14.78 15.59
CA ILE A 46 -1.53 15.39 16.93
C ILE A 46 -2.17 14.49 18.00
N GLN A 47 -2.82 13.40 17.60
CA GLN A 47 -3.47 12.46 18.51
C GLN A 47 -2.61 11.21 18.74
N PRO A 48 -2.76 10.56 19.91
CA PRO A 48 -2.13 9.27 20.16
C PRO A 48 -2.53 8.23 19.11
N ILE A 49 -1.55 7.47 18.61
CA ILE A 49 -1.72 6.48 17.53
C ILE A 49 -2.90 5.55 17.77
N LYS A 50 -3.03 5.01 19.00
CA LYS A 50 -4.13 4.09 19.37
C LYS A 50 -5.51 4.76 19.22
N LYS A 51 -5.63 6.04 19.57
CA LYS A 51 -6.87 6.79 19.43
C LYS A 51 -7.20 7.05 17.97
N SER A 52 -6.23 7.45 17.18
CA SER A 52 -6.39 7.65 15.74
C SER A 52 -6.80 6.36 15.02
N ALA A 53 -6.17 5.25 15.35
CA ALA A 53 -6.52 3.94 14.79
C ALA A 53 -7.96 3.52 15.15
N ALA A 54 -8.36 3.74 16.40
CA ALA A 54 -9.75 3.46 16.84
C ALA A 54 -10.78 4.33 16.11
N ASN A 55 -10.46 5.62 15.88
CA ASN A 55 -11.33 6.53 15.14
C ASN A 55 -11.49 6.10 13.68
N VAL A 56 -10.40 5.67 13.02
CA VAL A 56 -10.46 5.16 11.64
C VAL A 56 -11.28 3.88 11.57
N ALA A 57 -11.09 2.95 12.52
CA ALA A 57 -11.87 1.71 12.59
C ALA A 57 -13.37 1.99 12.79
N MET A 58 -13.71 2.97 13.65
CA MET A 58 -15.10 3.40 13.88
C MET A 58 -15.69 4.03 12.62
N ASN A 59 -14.93 4.90 11.92
CA ASN A 59 -15.37 5.50 10.67
C ASN A 59 -15.63 4.44 9.60
N LYS A 60 -14.74 3.45 9.46
CA LYS A 60 -14.94 2.30 8.58
C LYS A 60 -16.24 1.54 8.90
N LYS A 61 -16.51 1.29 10.19
CA LYS A 61 -17.74 0.58 10.63
C LYS A 61 -19.01 1.36 10.29
N ASN A 62 -18.96 2.69 10.37
CA ASN A 62 -20.08 3.58 10.13
C ASN A 62 -20.18 4.05 8.67
N ALA A 63 -19.26 3.61 7.80
CA ALA A 63 -19.27 3.98 6.39
C ALA A 63 -20.55 3.47 5.71
N PRO A 64 -21.17 4.27 4.83
CA PRO A 64 -22.42 3.91 4.14
C PRO A 64 -22.21 2.73 3.16
N PHE A 65 -20.99 2.55 2.65
CA PHE A 65 -20.65 1.49 1.73
C PHE A 65 -19.58 0.56 2.31
N PRO A 66 -19.81 -0.75 2.36
CA PRO A 66 -18.86 -1.73 2.92
C PRO A 66 -17.69 -2.02 1.98
N SER A 67 -17.79 -1.71 0.71
CA SER A 67 -16.72 -1.93 -0.27
C SER A 67 -16.67 -0.81 -1.33
N ALA A 68 -15.49 -0.63 -1.93
CA ALA A 68 -15.29 0.34 -3.00
C ALA A 68 -16.17 0.08 -4.23
N THR A 69 -16.46 -1.17 -4.53
CA THR A 69 -17.33 -1.58 -5.65
C THR A 69 -18.80 -1.20 -5.47
N GLN A 70 -19.21 -0.88 -4.25
CA GLN A 70 -20.57 -0.43 -3.94
C GLN A 70 -20.68 1.10 -3.80
N SER A 71 -19.55 1.80 -3.88
CA SER A 71 -19.53 3.27 -3.82
C SER A 71 -19.98 3.89 -5.15
N GLU A 72 -20.45 5.13 -5.07
CA GLU A 72 -20.79 5.95 -6.25
C GLU A 72 -19.56 6.20 -7.18
N TYR A 73 -18.34 5.99 -6.67
CA TYR A 73 -17.11 6.14 -7.44
C TYR A 73 -16.76 4.91 -8.30
N LYS A 74 -17.59 3.87 -8.31
CA LYS A 74 -17.36 2.68 -9.15
C LYS A 74 -17.16 3.02 -10.62
N GLN A 75 -17.89 4.00 -11.12
CA GLN A 75 -17.78 4.47 -12.51
C GLN A 75 -16.38 4.97 -12.88
N MET A 76 -15.61 5.47 -11.89
CA MET A 76 -14.22 5.86 -12.12
C MET A 76 -13.30 4.64 -12.31
N ILE A 77 -13.63 3.52 -11.70
CA ILE A 77 -12.89 2.26 -11.88
C ILE A 77 -13.14 1.73 -13.30
N ASP A 78 -14.40 1.71 -13.72
CA ASP A 78 -14.79 1.28 -15.07
C ASP A 78 -14.07 2.15 -16.14
N PHE A 79 -13.97 3.46 -15.91
CA PHE A 79 -13.22 4.37 -16.79
C PHE A 79 -11.72 4.06 -16.85
N LEU A 80 -11.12 3.60 -15.76
CA LEU A 80 -9.69 3.23 -15.71
C LEU A 80 -9.43 1.90 -16.43
N GLU A 81 -10.37 0.96 -16.38
CA GLU A 81 -10.27 -0.32 -17.08
C GLU A 81 -10.38 -0.17 -18.60
N GLU A 82 -11.17 0.81 -19.08
CA GLU A 82 -11.28 1.14 -20.49
C GLU A 82 -10.05 1.86 -21.06
N ARG A 83 -9.10 2.26 -20.21
CA ARG A 83 -7.91 2.95 -20.65
C ARG A 83 -6.97 1.96 -21.36
N PRO A 84 -6.65 2.16 -22.66
CA PRO A 84 -5.69 1.28 -23.33
C PRO A 84 -4.37 1.31 -22.57
N GLU A 85 -3.88 0.14 -22.20
CA GLU A 85 -2.57 0.01 -21.56
C GLU A 85 -1.52 0.71 -22.41
N LYS A 86 -0.97 1.81 -21.89
CA LYS A 86 0.31 2.31 -22.38
C LYS A 86 1.34 1.29 -21.96
N THR A 87 1.70 0.41 -22.87
CA THR A 87 2.85 -0.48 -22.73
C THR A 87 4.02 0.37 -22.26
N PRO A 88 4.62 0.14 -21.09
CA PRO A 88 5.83 0.83 -20.73
C PRO A 88 6.89 0.38 -21.72
N THR A 89 7.35 1.28 -22.56
CA THR A 89 8.52 1.08 -23.39
C THR A 89 9.68 0.83 -22.44
N ALA A 90 10.12 -0.42 -22.38
CA ALA A 90 11.28 -0.90 -21.62
C ALA A 90 12.59 -0.43 -22.30
N GLU A 91 12.74 0.89 -22.48
CA GLU A 91 13.90 1.45 -23.18
C GLU A 91 14.46 2.72 -22.54
N ALA A 92 14.45 2.79 -21.22
CA ALA A 92 15.08 3.89 -20.50
C ALA A 92 15.66 3.46 -19.16
N ALA A 93 16.58 2.50 -19.12
CA ALA A 93 17.49 2.30 -17.99
C ALA A 93 18.70 1.47 -18.40
N LYS A 94 19.55 2.01 -19.28
CA LYS A 94 20.97 1.62 -19.28
C LYS A 94 21.72 2.71 -18.53
N PRO A 95 22.35 2.44 -17.38
CA PRO A 95 23.30 3.36 -16.80
C PRO A 95 24.54 3.38 -17.70
N GLU A 96 24.95 4.57 -18.14
CA GLU A 96 26.24 4.78 -18.78
C GLU A 96 27.35 4.43 -17.79
N GLU A 97 28.10 3.41 -18.13
CA GLU A 97 29.36 3.03 -17.50
C GLU A 97 30.40 4.10 -17.84
N LYS A 98 30.71 4.98 -16.89
CA LYS A 98 31.84 5.88 -17.00
C LYS A 98 33.11 5.09 -16.71
N SER A 99 33.87 4.84 -17.78
CA SER A 99 35.27 4.46 -17.69
C SER A 99 36.10 5.66 -17.25
N GLU A 100 36.80 5.56 -16.10
CA GLU A 100 38.15 6.11 -15.89
C GLU A 100 38.84 5.32 -14.79
#